data_a3d31794aa49a6fefa652f9cc591230a
#
_entry.id   a3d31794aa49a6fefa652f9cc591230a
#
_cell.length_a   1.000
_cell.length_b   1.000
_cell.length_c   1.000
_cell.angle_alpha   90.00
_cell.angle_beta   90.00
_cell.angle_gamma   90.00
#
_symmetry.space_group_name_H-M   'P 1'
#
loop_
_entity.id
_entity.type
_entity.pdbx_description
1 polymer ?
#
loop_
_entity_poly.entity_id
_entity_poly.type
_entity_poly.pdbx_seq_one_letter_code
_entity_poly.pdbx_strand_id
1 'polypeptide(L)'
;MLPKTNPLLEEDFDKTRALGPQQATALAAETDPDELRPGTMAGAYVLEKSLASGGGGTVYEARHRLLGRRAAVKVLRRELAASPRMVARFLREALAVNLIKHPAIVDIYEFGELPDGRPYYVMELLAGTDLRSLLTERGRFEPREVLAILEPVCSALSAAHAQGIVHRDLKASNIHIEMTNGERKVKLLDFGIAKLLRPEDEEAGLTVAGARLGTSYTMAPEQIRCDTIDGRTDVYALGVVLYHLLAGQYPFRGEFMTDIERMHLEAPVPRVSQMVAVPHALDAVIMKAMEKQRDRRFADPEAFLAALREAVAPSAGGVSDAAQTQGKAMAIYVDIRVPDDADSDEILDDVSAVLDAAESALRDDGWQVLLQTGNTLLGAKILPADVVAAAAACSVAQATAETLVATLAERENAAVEVTVNVSIHVDDAILKGGASEPDEIVGGAITTVTTWAPEKSGVGLYLSPAFAASTV
;
A
#
# COMPACT_ATOMS: atom_id res chain seq x y z
N MET A 1 13.27 23.93 -30.70
CA MET A 1 12.12 23.24 -31.31
C MET A 1 11.73 22.15 -30.36
N LEU A 2 10.65 22.36 -29.61
CA LEU A 2 10.12 21.39 -28.66
C LEU A 2 9.38 20.28 -29.42
N PRO A 3 9.50 19.00 -29.07
CA PRO A 3 8.72 17.93 -29.65
C PRO A 3 7.26 18.04 -29.21
N LYS A 4 6.37 17.84 -30.15
CA LYS A 4 4.91 17.91 -29.99
C LYS A 4 4.44 16.79 -29.09
N THR A 5 3.76 17.15 -27.99
CA THR A 5 2.97 16.25 -27.14
C THR A 5 1.93 15.51 -27.98
N ASN A 6 1.77 14.23 -27.72
CA ASN A 6 0.79 13.37 -28.36
C ASN A 6 -0.63 13.74 -27.88
N PRO A 7 -1.56 14.13 -28.76
CA PRO A 7 -2.86 14.66 -28.37
C PRO A 7 -3.87 13.60 -27.89
N LEU A 8 -3.49 12.34 -27.75
CA LEU A 8 -4.42 11.25 -27.40
C LEU A 8 -4.50 10.89 -25.90
N LEU A 9 -3.72 11.56 -25.03
CA LEU A 9 -3.74 11.30 -23.59
C LEU A 9 -4.38 12.41 -22.75
N GLU A 10 -4.77 13.53 -23.33
CA GLU A 10 -5.44 14.64 -22.63
C GLU A 10 -6.98 14.66 -22.77
N GLU A 11 -7.57 13.80 -23.59
CA GLU A 11 -9.01 13.90 -23.91
C GLU A 11 -9.94 13.26 -22.88
N ASP A 12 -9.47 12.41 -21.95
CA ASP A 12 -10.38 11.70 -21.03
C ASP A 12 -10.53 12.30 -19.64
N PHE A 13 -9.70 13.29 -19.26
CA PHE A 13 -9.80 13.91 -17.93
C PHE A 13 -10.64 15.21 -17.88
N ASP A 14 -10.96 15.81 -19.01
CA ASP A 14 -11.63 17.12 -19.07
C ASP A 14 -13.08 17.06 -19.61
N LYS A 15 -13.59 15.89 -19.97
CA LYS A 15 -14.98 15.74 -20.48
C LYS A 15 -16.06 15.97 -19.41
N THR A 16 -15.70 15.97 -18.14
CA THR A 16 -16.67 16.23 -17.04
C THR A 16 -16.81 17.72 -16.69
N ARG A 17 -15.97 18.58 -17.23
CA ARG A 17 -16.00 20.02 -16.86
C ARG A 17 -16.57 20.97 -17.91
N ALA A 18 -16.84 20.48 -19.11
CA ALA A 18 -17.28 21.33 -20.25
C ALA A 18 -18.69 21.03 -20.77
N LEU A 19 -19.47 20.18 -20.09
CA LEU A 19 -20.85 19.91 -20.49
C LEU A 19 -21.80 20.91 -19.85
N GLY A 20 -22.52 21.65 -20.66
CA GLY A 20 -23.57 22.58 -20.21
C GLY A 20 -24.70 21.82 -19.46
N PRO A 21 -25.51 22.53 -18.63
CA PRO A 21 -26.54 21.89 -17.79
C PRO A 21 -27.50 20.94 -18.50
N GLN A 22 -27.73 21.15 -19.79
CA GLN A 22 -28.61 20.29 -20.60
C GLN A 22 -27.94 19.00 -21.11
N GLN A 23 -26.61 18.99 -21.25
CA GLN A 23 -25.86 17.78 -21.64
C GLN A 23 -25.49 16.92 -20.42
N ALA A 24 -25.28 17.53 -19.25
CA ALA A 24 -25.12 16.81 -17.99
C ALA A 24 -26.41 16.05 -17.61
N THR A 25 -27.59 16.60 -17.95
CA THR A 25 -28.87 15.92 -17.71
C THR A 25 -29.10 14.74 -18.69
N ALA A 26 -28.51 14.78 -19.89
CA ALA A 26 -28.61 13.69 -20.86
C ALA A 26 -27.64 12.53 -20.57
N LEU A 27 -26.43 12.80 -20.00
CA LEU A 27 -25.51 11.75 -19.54
C LEU A 27 -25.95 11.09 -18.22
N ALA A 28 -26.78 11.78 -17.42
CA ALA A 28 -27.38 11.22 -16.19
C ALA A 28 -28.54 10.24 -16.46
N ALA A 29 -28.83 9.93 -17.71
CA ALA A 29 -29.97 9.08 -18.11
C ALA A 29 -29.58 7.70 -18.71
N GLU A 30 -28.30 7.30 -18.66
CA GLU A 30 -27.96 5.87 -18.79
C GLU A 30 -28.12 5.22 -17.42
N THR A 31 -29.38 4.94 -17.04
CA THR A 31 -29.68 4.07 -15.90
C THR A 31 -29.04 2.71 -16.16
N ASP A 32 -28.16 2.29 -15.25
CA ASP A 32 -27.62 0.93 -15.24
C ASP A 32 -28.79 -0.04 -15.43
N PRO A 33 -28.84 -0.87 -16.50
CA PRO A 33 -29.95 -1.79 -16.78
C PRO A 33 -30.21 -2.76 -15.63
N ASP A 34 -29.28 -2.88 -14.69
CA ASP A 34 -29.37 -3.66 -13.47
C ASP A 34 -29.95 -2.90 -12.28
N GLU A 35 -30.06 -1.58 -12.36
CA GLU A 35 -30.54 -0.76 -11.26
C GLU A 35 -32.03 -0.97 -11.00
N LEU A 36 -32.37 -1.36 -9.78
CA LEU A 36 -33.73 -1.54 -9.33
C LEU A 36 -34.36 -0.19 -8.97
N ARG A 37 -35.62 -0.02 -9.35
CA ARG A 37 -36.37 1.21 -9.05
C ARG A 37 -36.75 1.26 -7.58
N PRO A 38 -36.76 2.46 -6.96
CA PRO A 38 -37.37 2.66 -5.66
C PRO A 38 -38.78 2.09 -5.60
N GLY A 39 -39.13 1.46 -4.49
CA GLY A 39 -40.41 0.73 -4.34
C GLY A 39 -40.38 -0.74 -4.73
N THR A 40 -39.29 -1.24 -5.33
CA THR A 40 -39.11 -2.68 -5.58
C THR A 40 -39.10 -3.46 -4.27
N MET A 41 -39.79 -4.59 -4.24
CA MET A 41 -39.86 -5.47 -3.07
C MET A 41 -38.72 -6.49 -3.07
N ALA A 42 -38.03 -6.60 -1.95
CA ALA A 42 -37.08 -7.67 -1.62
C ALA A 42 -37.59 -8.35 -0.33
N GLY A 43 -38.38 -9.41 -0.48
CA GLY A 43 -39.10 -10.03 0.61
C GLY A 43 -40.02 -9.06 1.37
N ALA A 44 -39.74 -8.85 2.66
CA ALA A 44 -40.48 -7.90 3.50
C ALA A 44 -39.97 -6.46 3.41
N TYR A 45 -38.93 -6.20 2.63
CA TYR A 45 -38.28 -4.89 2.52
C TYR A 45 -38.60 -4.19 1.21
N VAL A 46 -38.82 -2.88 1.30
CA VAL A 46 -39.01 -1.97 0.15
C VAL A 46 -37.67 -1.26 -0.11
N LEU A 47 -37.12 -1.38 -1.30
CA LEU A 47 -35.92 -0.67 -1.73
C LEU A 47 -36.21 0.82 -1.87
N GLU A 48 -35.35 1.68 -1.27
CA GLU A 48 -35.54 3.13 -1.28
C GLU A 48 -34.58 3.82 -2.26
N LYS A 49 -33.26 3.58 -2.16
CA LYS A 49 -32.23 4.14 -3.04
C LYS A 49 -31.02 3.24 -3.14
N SER A 50 -30.26 3.36 -4.22
CA SER A 50 -28.94 2.75 -4.37
C SER A 50 -27.94 3.43 -3.44
N LEU A 51 -27.11 2.63 -2.75
CA LEU A 51 -26.01 3.09 -1.87
C LEU A 51 -24.66 2.90 -2.52
N ALA A 52 -24.46 1.74 -3.18
CA ALA A 52 -23.21 1.40 -3.84
C ALA A 52 -23.45 0.37 -4.94
N SER A 53 -22.71 0.46 -6.04
CA SER A 53 -22.67 -0.55 -7.09
C SER A 53 -21.23 -1.05 -7.28
N GLY A 54 -21.07 -2.36 -7.46
CA GLY A 54 -19.76 -2.99 -7.63
C GLY A 54 -19.82 -4.23 -8.52
N GLY A 55 -18.69 -4.89 -8.74
CA GLY A 55 -18.60 -6.06 -9.62
C GLY A 55 -19.47 -7.24 -9.18
N GLY A 56 -19.76 -7.41 -7.89
CA GLY A 56 -20.56 -8.50 -7.35
C GLY A 56 -22.05 -8.20 -7.22
N GLY A 57 -22.48 -6.94 -7.29
CA GLY A 57 -23.87 -6.58 -7.08
C GLY A 57 -24.05 -5.12 -6.70
N THR A 58 -25.31 -4.73 -6.50
CA THR A 58 -25.70 -3.40 -6.05
C THR A 58 -26.31 -3.47 -4.66
N VAL A 59 -25.91 -2.54 -3.79
CA VAL A 59 -26.41 -2.40 -2.43
C VAL A 59 -27.44 -1.28 -2.39
N TYR A 60 -28.61 -1.56 -1.85
CA TYR A 60 -29.71 -0.61 -1.72
C TYR A 60 -30.01 -0.35 -0.25
N GLU A 61 -30.35 0.90 0.10
CA GLU A 61 -31.06 1.20 1.32
C GLU A 61 -32.50 0.67 1.18
N ALA A 62 -32.99 0.04 2.23
CA ALA A 62 -34.32 -0.54 2.25
C ALA A 62 -34.98 -0.38 3.60
N ARG A 63 -36.32 -0.45 3.62
CA ARG A 63 -37.12 -0.35 4.82
C ARG A 63 -38.08 -1.54 4.93
N HIS A 64 -38.10 -2.18 6.10
CA HIS A 64 -39.02 -3.26 6.38
C HIS A 64 -40.45 -2.72 6.44
N ARG A 65 -41.35 -3.26 5.60
CA ARG A 65 -42.69 -2.72 5.36
C ARG A 65 -43.56 -2.63 6.61
N LEU A 66 -43.46 -3.59 7.51
CA LEU A 66 -44.30 -3.63 8.72
C LEU A 66 -43.59 -3.00 9.94
N LEU A 67 -42.30 -3.28 10.09
CA LEU A 67 -41.54 -2.85 11.28
C LEU A 67 -40.92 -1.46 11.15
N GLY A 68 -40.88 -0.89 9.94
CA GLY A 68 -40.22 0.38 9.66
C GLY A 68 -38.67 0.35 9.82
N ARG A 69 -38.08 -0.80 10.15
CA ARG A 69 -36.64 -0.96 10.32
C ARG A 69 -35.92 -0.72 9.02
N ARG A 70 -34.86 0.10 9.05
CA ARG A 70 -33.95 0.31 7.93
C ARG A 70 -32.95 -0.83 7.84
N ALA A 71 -32.59 -1.22 6.63
CA ALA A 71 -31.60 -2.24 6.33
C ALA A 71 -30.87 -1.91 5.02
N ALA A 72 -29.78 -2.61 4.75
CA ALA A 72 -29.14 -2.65 3.45
C ALA A 72 -29.50 -3.96 2.74
N VAL A 73 -29.79 -3.90 1.44
CA VAL A 73 -30.11 -5.08 0.62
C VAL A 73 -29.07 -5.16 -0.48
N LYS A 74 -28.24 -6.20 -0.49
CA LYS A 74 -27.28 -6.48 -1.57
C LYS A 74 -27.91 -7.45 -2.55
N VAL A 75 -28.00 -7.03 -3.81
CA VAL A 75 -28.61 -7.80 -4.90
C VAL A 75 -27.52 -8.20 -5.89
N LEU A 76 -27.45 -9.47 -6.25
CA LEU A 76 -26.50 -9.97 -7.24
C LEU A 76 -26.83 -9.38 -8.63
N ARG A 77 -25.80 -9.01 -9.42
CA ARG A 77 -26.03 -8.54 -10.80
C ARG A 77 -26.70 -9.61 -11.65
N ARG A 78 -27.53 -9.18 -12.60
CA ARG A 78 -28.27 -10.08 -13.50
C ARG A 78 -27.36 -11.01 -14.29
N GLU A 79 -26.24 -10.50 -14.78
CA GLU A 79 -25.24 -11.28 -15.52
C GLU A 79 -24.65 -12.41 -14.66
N LEU A 80 -24.40 -12.14 -13.38
CA LEU A 80 -23.89 -13.13 -12.44
C LEU A 80 -24.96 -14.09 -11.95
N ALA A 81 -26.21 -13.63 -11.85
CA ALA A 81 -27.35 -14.45 -11.45
C ALA A 81 -27.71 -15.55 -12.50
N ALA A 82 -27.31 -15.37 -13.75
CA ALA A 82 -27.42 -16.40 -14.78
C ALA A 82 -26.53 -17.64 -14.52
N SER A 83 -25.49 -17.51 -13.66
CA SER A 83 -24.57 -18.60 -13.32
C SER A 83 -24.93 -19.23 -11.97
N PRO A 84 -25.40 -20.51 -11.92
CA PRO A 84 -25.68 -21.20 -10.64
C PRO A 84 -24.48 -21.22 -9.69
N ARG A 85 -23.26 -21.22 -10.24
CA ARG A 85 -22.02 -21.17 -9.49
C ARG A 85 -21.83 -19.82 -8.79
N MET A 86 -22.11 -18.71 -9.49
CA MET A 86 -22.01 -17.37 -8.92
C MET A 86 -23.08 -17.13 -7.85
N VAL A 87 -24.28 -17.65 -8.06
CA VAL A 87 -25.36 -17.66 -7.06
C VAL A 87 -24.94 -18.43 -5.80
N ALA A 88 -24.47 -19.67 -5.97
CA ALA A 88 -24.00 -20.49 -4.84
C ALA A 88 -22.85 -19.80 -4.07
N ARG A 89 -22.00 -19.08 -4.77
CA ARG A 89 -20.89 -18.31 -4.22
C ARG A 89 -21.37 -17.12 -3.39
N PHE A 90 -22.28 -16.31 -3.94
CA PHE A 90 -22.90 -15.18 -3.27
C PHE A 90 -23.60 -15.59 -1.96
N LEU A 91 -24.33 -16.70 -1.99
CA LEU A 91 -24.98 -17.24 -0.80
C LEU A 91 -24.00 -17.79 0.23
N ARG A 92 -22.91 -18.47 -0.19
CA ARG A 92 -21.87 -18.98 0.73
C ARG A 92 -21.15 -17.84 1.46
N GLU A 93 -20.86 -16.74 0.78
CA GLU A 93 -20.26 -15.55 1.37
C GLU A 93 -21.12 -15.05 2.53
N ALA A 94 -22.39 -14.85 2.27
CA ALA A 94 -23.32 -14.36 3.27
C ALA A 94 -23.57 -15.36 4.41
N LEU A 95 -23.63 -16.67 4.13
CA LEU A 95 -23.76 -17.72 5.16
C LEU A 95 -22.53 -17.77 6.07
N ALA A 96 -21.33 -17.64 5.51
CA ALA A 96 -20.09 -17.63 6.27
C ALA A 96 -20.02 -16.46 7.26
N VAL A 97 -20.39 -15.26 6.80
CA VAL A 97 -20.50 -14.06 7.67
C VAL A 97 -21.45 -14.32 8.83
N ASN A 98 -22.60 -14.93 8.57
CA ASN A 98 -23.61 -15.21 9.61
C ASN A 98 -23.15 -16.25 10.65
N LEU A 99 -22.21 -17.14 10.31
CA LEU A 99 -21.64 -18.10 11.25
C LEU A 99 -20.71 -17.46 12.27
N ILE A 100 -19.96 -16.40 11.88
CA ILE A 100 -18.90 -15.83 12.74
C ILE A 100 -19.46 -15.06 13.94
N LYS A 101 -20.58 -14.37 13.82
CA LYS A 101 -21.27 -13.61 14.88
C LYS A 101 -20.32 -12.75 15.75
N HIS A 102 -19.69 -11.78 15.14
CA HIS A 102 -18.74 -10.89 15.79
C HIS A 102 -19.21 -9.41 15.71
N PRO A 103 -19.12 -8.60 16.78
CA PRO A 103 -19.62 -7.21 16.77
C PRO A 103 -18.99 -6.32 15.72
N ALA A 104 -17.74 -6.60 15.29
CA ALA A 104 -17.06 -5.88 14.22
C ALA A 104 -17.29 -6.50 12.83
N ILE A 105 -18.23 -7.40 12.66
CA ILE A 105 -18.66 -7.92 11.35
C ILE A 105 -20.09 -7.47 11.10
N VAL A 106 -20.44 -7.21 9.82
CA VAL A 106 -21.80 -6.84 9.44
C VAL A 106 -22.79 -7.98 9.71
N ASP A 107 -23.93 -7.69 10.31
CA ASP A 107 -24.98 -8.68 10.53
C ASP A 107 -25.80 -8.91 9.27
N ILE A 108 -26.03 -10.19 8.91
CA ILE A 108 -26.94 -10.58 7.83
C ILE A 108 -28.22 -11.12 8.46
N TYR A 109 -29.36 -10.56 8.02
CA TYR A 109 -30.68 -10.87 8.62
C TYR A 109 -31.42 -11.97 7.88
N GLU A 110 -31.47 -11.88 6.55
CA GLU A 110 -32.22 -12.83 5.71
C GLU A 110 -31.67 -12.92 4.28
N PHE A 111 -32.08 -13.96 3.58
CA PHE A 111 -31.79 -14.22 2.18
C PHE A 111 -33.10 -14.37 1.44
N GLY A 112 -33.08 -14.05 0.15
CA GLY A 112 -34.23 -14.24 -0.73
C GLY A 112 -33.86 -14.15 -2.19
N GLU A 113 -34.91 -14.21 -3.00
CA GLU A 113 -34.87 -14.06 -4.45
C GLU A 113 -35.87 -13.01 -4.87
N LEU A 114 -35.47 -12.13 -5.77
CA LEU A 114 -36.35 -11.14 -6.38
C LEU A 114 -37.28 -11.81 -7.38
N PRO A 115 -38.44 -11.16 -7.77
CA PRO A 115 -39.33 -11.71 -8.78
C PRO A 115 -38.68 -11.98 -10.13
N ASP A 116 -37.55 -11.36 -10.43
CA ASP A 116 -36.77 -11.55 -11.65
C ASP A 116 -35.70 -12.64 -11.56
N GLY A 117 -35.64 -13.39 -10.44
CA GLY A 117 -34.74 -14.51 -10.21
C GLY A 117 -33.37 -14.11 -9.63
N ARG A 118 -33.14 -12.83 -9.36
CA ARG A 118 -31.86 -12.41 -8.75
C ARG A 118 -31.84 -12.68 -7.24
N PRO A 119 -30.81 -13.37 -6.72
CA PRO A 119 -30.66 -13.54 -5.29
C PRO A 119 -30.25 -12.23 -4.62
N TYR A 120 -30.74 -12.05 -3.40
CA TYR A 120 -30.35 -10.94 -2.52
C TYR A 120 -30.13 -11.44 -1.09
N TYR A 121 -29.45 -10.63 -0.30
CA TYR A 121 -29.49 -10.73 1.17
C TYR A 121 -29.70 -9.37 1.80
N VAL A 122 -30.34 -9.41 2.97
CA VAL A 122 -30.63 -8.24 3.81
C VAL A 122 -29.61 -8.21 4.94
N MET A 123 -28.99 -7.06 5.15
CA MET A 123 -27.98 -6.87 6.17
C MET A 123 -28.17 -5.58 6.96
N GLU A 124 -27.41 -5.43 8.02
CA GLU A 124 -27.31 -4.20 8.82
C GLU A 124 -27.01 -3.00 7.92
N LEU A 125 -27.82 -1.94 8.03
CA LEU A 125 -27.51 -0.66 7.38
C LEU A 125 -26.53 0.10 8.26
N LEU A 126 -25.35 0.31 7.76
CA LEU A 126 -24.29 1.02 8.45
C LEU A 126 -24.41 2.53 8.23
N ALA A 127 -24.24 3.30 9.29
CA ALA A 127 -24.04 4.74 9.22
C ALA A 127 -22.52 5.03 9.07
N GLY A 128 -22.17 6.25 8.64
CA GLY A 128 -20.77 6.63 8.46
C GLY A 128 -20.23 6.35 7.07
N THR A 129 -18.96 5.96 6.94
CA THR A 129 -18.29 5.82 5.64
C THR A 129 -17.21 4.74 5.67
N ASP A 130 -16.78 4.26 4.51
CA ASP A 130 -15.69 3.32 4.41
C ASP A 130 -14.32 4.00 4.66
N LEU A 131 -13.35 3.20 5.10
CA LEU A 131 -12.03 3.69 5.48
C LEU A 131 -11.22 4.24 4.30
N ARG A 132 -11.47 3.77 3.07
CA ARG A 132 -10.83 4.31 1.86
C ARG A 132 -11.28 5.75 1.61
N SER A 133 -12.58 6.02 1.72
CA SER A 133 -13.14 7.37 1.56
C SER A 133 -12.57 8.32 2.61
N LEU A 134 -12.50 7.89 3.90
CA LEU A 134 -11.85 8.67 4.96
C LEU A 134 -10.37 8.92 4.69
N LEU A 135 -9.65 7.92 4.16
CA LEU A 135 -8.24 8.06 3.81
C LEU A 135 -8.04 9.06 2.67
N THR A 136 -8.93 9.03 1.67
CA THR A 136 -8.90 10.00 0.55
C THR A 136 -9.13 11.44 1.04
N GLU A 137 -10.04 11.62 2.01
CA GLU A 137 -10.34 12.93 2.59
C GLU A 137 -9.20 13.44 3.49
N ARG A 138 -8.62 12.56 4.32
CA ARG A 138 -7.65 12.94 5.36
C ARG A 138 -6.18 12.83 4.93
N GLY A 139 -5.91 12.10 3.87
CA GLY A 139 -4.57 11.79 3.36
C GLY A 139 -3.89 10.65 4.10
N ARG A 140 -3.89 10.64 5.44
CA ARG A 140 -3.28 9.59 6.28
C ARG A 140 -3.86 9.58 7.69
N PHE A 141 -3.51 8.55 8.46
CA PHE A 141 -3.90 8.40 9.85
C PHE A 141 -2.67 8.32 10.77
N GLU A 142 -2.82 8.82 11.98
CA GLU A 142 -1.79 8.69 13.01
C GLU A 142 -1.71 7.25 13.57
N PRO A 143 -0.53 6.75 13.99
CA PRO A 143 -0.33 5.37 14.42
C PRO A 143 -1.34 4.88 15.48
N ARG A 144 -1.69 5.72 16.45
CA ARG A 144 -2.69 5.39 17.49
C ARG A 144 -4.10 5.24 16.92
N GLU A 145 -4.46 6.04 15.93
CA GLU A 145 -5.75 5.91 15.26
C GLU A 145 -5.81 4.63 14.43
N VAL A 146 -4.70 4.30 13.72
CA VAL A 146 -4.60 3.06 12.96
C VAL A 146 -4.75 1.85 13.86
N LEU A 147 -4.09 1.84 15.03
CA LEU A 147 -4.25 0.78 16.02
C LEU A 147 -5.71 0.64 16.45
N ALA A 148 -6.39 1.74 16.79
CA ALA A 148 -7.79 1.72 17.22
C ALA A 148 -8.77 1.26 16.11
N ILE A 149 -8.38 1.40 14.83
CA ILE A 149 -9.15 0.90 13.69
C ILE A 149 -8.88 -0.60 13.46
N LEU A 150 -7.60 -1.01 13.50
CA LEU A 150 -7.21 -2.39 13.17
C LEU A 150 -7.48 -3.37 14.30
N GLU A 151 -7.56 -2.92 15.55
CA GLU A 151 -7.84 -3.80 16.71
C GLU A 151 -9.16 -4.57 16.55
N PRO A 152 -10.33 -3.94 16.32
CA PRO A 152 -11.58 -4.68 16.07
C PRO A 152 -11.54 -5.50 14.77
N VAL A 153 -10.79 -5.07 13.74
CA VAL A 153 -10.60 -5.84 12.50
C VAL A 153 -9.82 -7.13 12.77
N CYS A 154 -8.71 -7.07 13.51
CA CYS A 154 -7.95 -8.26 13.90
C CYS A 154 -8.80 -9.22 14.75
N SER A 155 -9.58 -8.71 15.69
CA SER A 155 -10.50 -9.52 16.50
C SER A 155 -11.55 -10.23 15.63
N ALA A 156 -12.12 -9.53 14.62
CA ALA A 156 -13.07 -10.10 13.69
C ALA A 156 -12.43 -11.20 12.82
N LEU A 157 -11.21 -10.96 12.31
CA LEU A 157 -10.46 -11.94 11.51
C LEU A 157 -10.10 -13.18 12.36
N SER A 158 -9.67 -13.01 13.61
CA SER A 158 -9.39 -14.14 14.51
C SER A 158 -10.64 -14.99 14.75
N ALA A 159 -11.81 -14.36 14.97
CA ALA A 159 -13.08 -15.08 15.10
C ALA A 159 -13.46 -15.84 13.82
N ALA A 160 -13.20 -15.27 12.63
CA ALA A 160 -13.40 -15.92 11.34
C ALA A 160 -12.47 -17.13 11.15
N HIS A 161 -11.18 -16.94 11.43
CA HIS A 161 -10.17 -18.00 11.31
C HIS A 161 -10.43 -19.16 12.24
N ALA A 162 -10.95 -18.92 13.45
CA ALA A 162 -11.37 -19.98 14.37
C ALA A 162 -12.51 -20.86 13.80
N GLN A 163 -13.28 -20.35 12.84
CA GLN A 163 -14.31 -21.08 12.09
C GLN A 163 -13.80 -21.63 10.74
N GLY A 164 -12.49 -21.54 10.48
CA GLY A 164 -11.89 -21.95 9.20
C GLY A 164 -12.20 -21.01 8.02
N ILE A 165 -12.69 -19.78 8.31
CA ILE A 165 -13.07 -18.81 7.30
C ILE A 165 -11.97 -17.77 7.16
N VAL A 166 -11.39 -17.64 5.96
CA VAL A 166 -10.39 -16.62 5.59
C VAL A 166 -11.08 -15.51 4.79
N HIS A 167 -10.77 -14.25 5.10
CA HIS A 167 -11.43 -13.09 4.45
C HIS A 167 -11.04 -12.91 2.97
N ARG A 168 -9.76 -13.00 2.62
CA ARG A 168 -9.20 -13.01 1.25
C ARG A 168 -9.33 -11.72 0.44
N ASP A 169 -10.09 -10.73 0.89
CA ASP A 169 -10.28 -9.43 0.23
C ASP A 169 -10.21 -8.27 1.24
N LEU A 170 -9.31 -8.36 2.21
CA LEU A 170 -9.14 -7.30 3.18
C LEU A 170 -8.53 -6.07 2.51
N LYS A 171 -9.22 -4.94 2.60
CA LYS A 171 -8.81 -3.63 2.06
C LYS A 171 -9.58 -2.51 2.74
N ALA A 172 -9.10 -1.28 2.63
CA ALA A 172 -9.72 -0.13 3.30
C ALA A 172 -11.20 0.09 2.93
N SER A 173 -11.61 -0.20 1.68
CA SER A 173 -13.04 -0.09 1.29
C SER A 173 -13.96 -1.14 1.92
N ASN A 174 -13.41 -2.23 2.48
CA ASN A 174 -14.17 -3.26 3.17
C ASN A 174 -14.18 -3.06 4.70
N ILE A 175 -13.61 -1.96 5.18
CA ILE A 175 -13.64 -1.54 6.59
C ILE A 175 -14.51 -0.30 6.70
N HIS A 176 -15.63 -0.39 7.39
CA HIS A 176 -16.57 0.71 7.57
C HIS A 176 -16.42 1.32 8.97
N ILE A 177 -16.47 2.65 9.03
CA ILE A 177 -16.29 3.42 10.27
C ILE A 177 -17.54 4.24 10.54
N GLU A 178 -18.16 4.02 11.68
CA GLU A 178 -19.25 4.82 12.21
C GLU A 178 -18.80 5.55 13.47
N MET A 179 -19.14 6.83 13.57
CA MET A 179 -18.95 7.61 14.79
C MET A 179 -20.30 7.82 15.47
N THR A 180 -20.50 7.18 16.62
CA THR A 180 -21.75 7.28 17.40
C THR A 180 -21.43 7.76 18.81
N ASN A 181 -21.96 8.91 19.21
CA ASN A 181 -21.75 9.51 20.55
C ASN A 181 -20.26 9.70 20.93
N GLY A 182 -19.39 9.94 19.95
CA GLY A 182 -17.93 10.06 20.15
C GLY A 182 -17.18 8.73 20.18
N GLU A 183 -17.88 7.61 20.12
CA GLU A 183 -17.28 6.27 20.03
C GLU A 183 -17.17 5.84 18.56
N ARG A 184 -16.02 5.24 18.23
CA ARG A 184 -15.77 4.67 16.91
C ARG A 184 -16.24 3.21 16.89
N LYS A 185 -17.16 2.90 15.99
CA LYS A 185 -17.51 1.53 15.64
C LYS A 185 -16.88 1.17 14.31
N VAL A 186 -16.24 0.02 14.28
CA VAL A 186 -15.61 -0.52 13.05
C VAL A 186 -16.39 -1.77 12.66
N LYS A 187 -16.74 -1.87 11.37
CA LYS A 187 -17.40 -3.02 10.79
C LYS A 187 -16.63 -3.52 9.58
N LEU A 188 -16.33 -4.80 9.56
CA LEU A 188 -15.72 -5.51 8.44
C LEU A 188 -16.83 -6.02 7.52
N LEU A 189 -16.69 -5.75 6.23
CA LEU A 189 -17.63 -6.08 5.18
C LEU A 189 -17.06 -7.16 4.26
N ASP A 190 -17.93 -7.76 3.45
CA ASP A 190 -17.64 -8.55 2.25
C ASP A 190 -16.44 -9.50 2.37
N PHE A 191 -16.65 -10.65 2.98
CA PHE A 191 -15.68 -11.75 2.96
C PHE A 191 -15.53 -12.26 1.52
N GLY A 192 -14.32 -12.12 0.96
CA GLY A 192 -13.99 -12.47 -0.41
C GLY A 192 -13.98 -13.97 -0.72
N ILE A 193 -14.88 -14.76 -0.12
CA ILE A 193 -15.06 -16.21 -0.40
C ILE A 193 -15.33 -16.44 -1.89
N ALA A 194 -15.83 -15.39 -2.54
CA ALA A 194 -16.04 -15.31 -3.97
C ALA A 194 -14.77 -15.43 -4.82
N LYS A 195 -13.56 -15.25 -4.29
CA LYS A 195 -12.31 -15.21 -5.06
C LYS A 195 -11.59 -16.56 -5.22
N LEU A 196 -12.23 -17.66 -4.92
CA LEU A 196 -11.73 -19.01 -5.23
C LEU A 196 -11.91 -19.31 -6.73
N LEU A 197 -11.20 -18.58 -7.60
CA LEU A 197 -11.03 -18.99 -8.98
C LEU A 197 -9.90 -20.05 -9.01
N ARG A 198 -10.25 -21.29 -9.40
CA ARG A 198 -9.24 -22.21 -9.94
C ARG A 198 -8.95 -21.79 -11.40
N PRO A 199 -7.76 -22.10 -11.94
CA PRO A 199 -7.42 -21.79 -13.35
C PRO A 199 -8.46 -22.32 -14.37
N GLU A 200 -9.16 -23.39 -14.04
CA GLU A 200 -10.27 -23.96 -14.81
C GLU A 200 -11.47 -22.99 -14.97
N ASP A 201 -11.48 -21.89 -14.23
CA ASP A 201 -12.55 -20.90 -14.22
C ASP A 201 -12.28 -19.70 -15.14
N GLU A 202 -11.03 -19.50 -15.58
CA GLU A 202 -10.64 -18.44 -16.51
C GLU A 202 -11.05 -18.72 -17.96
N GLU A 203 -11.21 -20.00 -18.33
CA GLU A 203 -11.68 -20.37 -19.69
C GLU A 203 -13.13 -19.95 -19.99
N ALA A 204 -13.90 -19.58 -18.97
CA ALA A 204 -15.31 -19.14 -19.14
C ALA A 204 -15.46 -17.65 -19.49
N GLY A 205 -14.38 -16.88 -19.70
CA GLY A 205 -14.44 -15.49 -20.17
C GLY A 205 -15.10 -14.48 -19.21
N LEU A 206 -15.33 -14.85 -17.94
CA LEU A 206 -16.04 -14.05 -16.94
C LEU A 206 -15.13 -13.14 -16.10
N THR A 207 -13.97 -12.77 -16.62
CA THR A 207 -13.14 -11.70 -16.02
C THR A 207 -13.75 -10.35 -16.34
N VAL A 208 -14.65 -9.87 -15.46
CA VAL A 208 -15.08 -8.47 -15.50
C VAL A 208 -13.84 -7.62 -15.16
N ALA A 209 -13.26 -6.99 -16.17
CA ALA A 209 -12.02 -6.21 -16.06
C ALA A 209 -12.05 -5.16 -14.93
N GLY A 210 -13.21 -4.62 -14.58
CA GLY A 210 -13.37 -3.67 -13.49
C GLY A 210 -13.33 -4.26 -12.07
N ALA A 211 -13.59 -5.55 -11.86
CA ALA A 211 -13.58 -6.19 -10.54
C ALA A 211 -12.14 -6.51 -10.07
N ARG A 212 -11.20 -6.64 -10.98
CA ARG A 212 -9.76 -6.88 -10.68
C ARG A 212 -9.05 -5.62 -10.20
N LEU A 213 -9.44 -4.44 -10.69
CA LEU A 213 -8.66 -3.19 -10.52
C LEU A 213 -8.44 -2.74 -9.06
N GLY A 214 -9.34 -3.04 -8.14
CA GLY A 214 -9.21 -2.61 -6.73
C GLY A 214 -8.60 -3.65 -5.79
N THR A 215 -8.42 -4.89 -6.24
CA THR A 215 -8.06 -6.03 -5.39
C THR A 215 -6.57 -6.35 -5.41
N SER A 216 -5.88 -6.11 -6.52
CA SER A 216 -4.46 -6.45 -6.68
C SER A 216 -3.55 -5.71 -5.71
N TYR A 217 -3.93 -4.52 -5.24
CA TYR A 217 -3.15 -3.75 -4.27
C TYR A 217 -2.98 -4.40 -2.89
N THR A 218 -3.83 -5.37 -2.54
CA THR A 218 -3.78 -6.07 -1.24
C THR A 218 -3.65 -7.57 -1.37
N MET A 219 -3.43 -8.10 -2.58
CA MET A 219 -3.25 -9.53 -2.81
C MET A 219 -1.98 -10.05 -2.18
N ALA A 220 -2.08 -11.16 -1.48
CA ALA A 220 -0.91 -11.89 -1.00
C ALA A 220 -0.25 -12.71 -2.12
N PRO A 221 1.07 -12.98 -2.06
CA PRO A 221 1.79 -13.77 -3.06
C PRO A 221 1.13 -15.11 -3.42
N GLU A 222 0.62 -15.83 -2.42
CA GLU A 222 -0.09 -17.10 -2.62
C GLU A 222 -1.42 -16.95 -3.36
N GLN A 223 -2.09 -15.79 -3.26
CA GLN A 223 -3.30 -15.51 -4.04
C GLN A 223 -2.97 -15.28 -5.51
N ILE A 224 -1.88 -14.58 -5.77
CA ILE A 224 -1.39 -14.31 -7.13
C ILE A 224 -0.94 -15.62 -7.80
N ARG A 225 -0.23 -16.49 -7.07
CA ARG A 225 0.23 -17.79 -7.56
C ARG A 225 -0.86 -18.86 -7.60
N CYS A 226 -2.07 -18.57 -7.12
CA CYS A 226 -3.14 -19.56 -6.93
C CYS A 226 -2.75 -20.74 -6.03
N ASP A 227 -1.87 -20.51 -5.06
CA ASP A 227 -1.42 -21.49 -4.07
C ASP A 227 -2.47 -21.70 -2.98
N THR A 228 -2.20 -22.64 -2.06
CA THR A 228 -3.05 -22.90 -0.88
C THR A 228 -3.11 -21.65 0.01
N ILE A 229 -4.31 -21.23 0.36
CA ILE A 229 -4.61 -20.05 1.18
C ILE A 229 -4.95 -20.47 2.62
N ASP A 230 -4.40 -19.75 3.60
CA ASP A 230 -4.76 -19.85 5.02
C ASP A 230 -4.91 -18.46 5.67
N GLY A 231 -5.11 -18.39 6.99
CA GLY A 231 -5.32 -17.12 7.71
C GLY A 231 -4.18 -16.10 7.58
N ARG A 232 -2.96 -16.55 7.24
CA ARG A 232 -1.79 -15.69 7.03
C ARG A 232 -1.87 -14.87 5.74
N THR A 233 -2.80 -15.20 4.85
CA THR A 233 -3.17 -14.36 3.71
C THR A 233 -3.80 -13.05 4.17
N ASP A 234 -4.68 -13.09 5.18
CA ASP A 234 -5.27 -11.88 5.76
C ASP A 234 -4.24 -11.07 6.57
N VAL A 235 -3.25 -11.74 7.18
CA VAL A 235 -2.13 -11.06 7.86
C VAL A 235 -1.30 -10.24 6.86
N TYR A 236 -1.04 -10.76 5.66
CA TYR A 236 -0.39 -9.99 4.59
C TYR A 236 -1.19 -8.75 4.22
N ALA A 237 -2.49 -8.93 4.00
CA ALA A 237 -3.39 -7.82 3.67
C ALA A 237 -3.49 -6.79 4.81
N LEU A 238 -3.44 -7.21 6.11
CA LEU A 238 -3.32 -6.30 7.26
C LEU A 238 -2.05 -5.46 7.18
N GLY A 239 -0.92 -6.04 6.80
CA GLY A 239 0.33 -5.31 6.59
C GLY A 239 0.20 -4.23 5.50
N VAL A 240 -0.43 -4.58 4.37
CA VAL A 240 -0.68 -3.61 3.28
C VAL A 240 -1.63 -2.50 3.74
N VAL A 241 -2.70 -2.84 4.45
CA VAL A 241 -3.67 -1.84 4.98
C VAL A 241 -2.97 -0.93 6.00
N LEU A 242 -2.18 -1.48 6.91
CA LEU A 242 -1.39 -0.70 7.88
C LEU A 242 -0.48 0.31 7.17
N TYR A 243 0.30 -0.16 6.18
CA TYR A 243 1.14 0.73 5.37
C TYR A 243 0.32 1.83 4.70
N HIS A 244 -0.78 1.46 4.03
CA HIS A 244 -1.65 2.39 3.30
C HIS A 244 -2.25 3.46 4.20
N LEU A 245 -2.68 3.12 5.41
CA LEU A 245 -3.24 4.07 6.35
C LEU A 245 -2.20 5.06 6.90
N LEU A 246 -0.97 4.60 7.14
CA LEU A 246 0.12 5.43 7.65
C LEU A 246 0.73 6.33 6.56
N ALA A 247 0.99 5.77 5.37
CA ALA A 247 1.65 6.46 4.27
C ALA A 247 0.70 7.28 3.38
N GLY A 248 -0.63 7.03 3.44
CA GLY A 248 -1.61 7.61 2.51
C GLY A 248 -1.59 6.98 1.11
N GLN A 249 -0.71 6.03 0.86
CA GLN A 249 -0.55 5.35 -0.43
C GLN A 249 -0.18 3.89 -0.24
N TYR A 250 -0.42 3.08 -1.28
CA TYR A 250 -0.05 1.66 -1.25
C TYR A 250 1.47 1.46 -1.31
N PRO A 251 1.99 0.36 -0.70
CA PRO A 251 3.43 0.04 -0.73
C PRO A 251 3.95 -0.24 -2.14
N PHE A 252 3.12 -0.82 -2.99
CA PHE A 252 3.44 -1.13 -4.37
C PHE A 252 2.46 -0.41 -5.30
N ARG A 253 3.01 0.25 -6.33
CA ARG A 253 2.27 1.07 -7.28
C ARG A 253 2.85 0.84 -8.67
N GLY A 254 2.01 0.73 -9.68
CA GLY A 254 2.42 0.52 -11.07
C GLY A 254 1.34 1.00 -12.01
N GLU A 255 1.69 1.17 -13.27
CA GLU A 255 0.76 1.55 -14.31
C GLU A 255 -0.16 0.37 -14.68
N PHE A 256 0.39 -0.84 -14.66
CA PHE A 256 -0.35 -2.06 -14.95
C PHE A 256 -0.54 -2.93 -13.72
N MET A 257 -1.61 -3.71 -13.71
CA MET A 257 -1.91 -4.66 -12.62
C MET A 257 -0.83 -5.72 -12.46
N THR A 258 -0.28 -6.19 -13.58
CA THR A 258 0.81 -7.17 -13.62
C THR A 258 2.07 -6.67 -12.91
N ASP A 259 2.37 -5.37 -13.00
CA ASP A 259 3.52 -4.78 -12.30
C ASP A 259 3.30 -4.80 -10.78
N ILE A 260 2.09 -4.46 -10.34
CA ILE A 260 1.72 -4.49 -8.92
C ILE A 260 1.79 -5.93 -8.41
N GLU A 261 1.25 -6.89 -9.14
CA GLU A 261 1.30 -8.33 -8.81
C GLU A 261 2.75 -8.82 -8.72
N ARG A 262 3.61 -8.46 -9.68
CA ARG A 262 5.04 -8.79 -9.65
C ARG A 262 5.72 -8.20 -8.40
N MET A 263 5.45 -6.94 -8.06
CA MET A 263 6.00 -6.33 -6.84
C MET A 263 5.52 -7.03 -5.55
N HIS A 264 4.28 -7.49 -5.50
CA HIS A 264 3.81 -8.33 -4.38
C HIS A 264 4.57 -9.65 -4.29
N LEU A 265 5.00 -10.22 -5.42
CA LEU A 265 5.76 -11.47 -5.47
C LEU A 265 7.23 -11.28 -5.07
N GLU A 266 7.88 -10.21 -5.52
CA GLU A 266 9.34 -10.11 -5.59
C GLU A 266 9.91 -8.88 -4.89
N ALA A 267 9.26 -7.71 -5.00
CA ALA A 267 9.85 -6.47 -4.53
C ALA A 267 9.93 -6.39 -3.00
N PRO A 268 11.01 -5.81 -2.44
CA PRO A 268 11.10 -5.53 -1.01
C PRO A 268 10.00 -4.57 -0.58
N VAL A 269 9.54 -4.71 0.67
CA VAL A 269 8.53 -3.82 1.23
C VAL A 269 9.19 -2.49 1.60
N PRO A 270 8.72 -1.34 1.05
CA PRO A 270 9.31 -0.05 1.39
C PRO A 270 9.03 0.29 2.85
N ARG A 271 9.99 0.95 3.52
CA ARG A 271 9.84 1.37 4.91
C ARG A 271 8.93 2.60 4.99
N VAL A 272 7.87 2.51 5.78
CA VAL A 272 6.92 3.61 5.97
C VAL A 272 7.57 4.80 6.69
N SER A 273 8.54 4.56 7.57
CA SER A 273 9.27 5.60 8.31
C SER A 273 10.14 6.49 7.42
N GLN A 274 10.48 6.05 6.21
CA GLN A 274 11.18 6.87 5.22
C GLN A 274 10.26 7.86 4.51
N MET A 275 8.95 7.65 4.57
CA MET A 275 7.97 8.49 3.88
C MET A 275 7.25 9.44 4.83
N VAL A 276 7.05 9.01 6.07
CA VAL A 276 6.27 9.75 7.08
C VAL A 276 6.91 9.56 8.45
N ALA A 277 6.81 10.58 9.31
CA ALA A 277 7.33 10.53 10.67
C ALA A 277 6.49 9.57 11.53
N VAL A 278 6.93 8.32 11.63
CA VAL A 278 6.31 7.26 12.45
C VAL A 278 7.41 6.46 13.17
N PRO A 279 7.10 5.79 14.29
CA PRO A 279 8.06 4.91 14.96
C PRO A 279 8.64 3.85 14.01
N HIS A 280 9.97 3.68 13.98
CA HIS A 280 10.65 2.66 13.18
C HIS A 280 10.19 1.23 13.50
N ALA A 281 9.71 0.97 14.71
CA ALA A 281 9.13 -0.31 15.07
C ALA A 281 7.95 -0.71 14.16
N LEU A 282 7.25 0.26 13.56
CA LEU A 282 6.16 0.00 12.61
C LEU A 282 6.68 -0.60 11.30
N ASP A 283 7.89 -0.23 10.85
CA ASP A 283 8.51 -0.85 9.67
C ASP A 283 8.67 -2.35 9.87
N ALA A 284 9.18 -2.77 11.04
CA ALA A 284 9.36 -4.19 11.36
C ALA A 284 8.03 -4.96 11.36
N VAL A 285 6.95 -4.35 11.88
CA VAL A 285 5.61 -4.96 11.88
C VAL A 285 5.10 -5.12 10.46
N ILE A 286 5.20 -4.07 9.62
CA ILE A 286 4.75 -4.09 8.23
C ILE A 286 5.56 -5.11 7.42
N MET A 287 6.89 -5.04 7.50
CA MET A 287 7.77 -5.95 6.75
C MET A 287 7.50 -7.41 7.11
N LYS A 288 7.37 -7.73 8.41
CA LYS A 288 7.06 -9.09 8.85
C LYS A 288 5.67 -9.54 8.40
N ALA A 289 4.65 -8.69 8.46
CA ALA A 289 3.31 -9.03 7.97
C ALA A 289 3.33 -9.29 6.46
N MET A 290 4.13 -8.51 5.70
CA MET A 290 4.22 -8.59 4.24
C MET A 290 5.37 -9.50 3.72
N GLU A 291 5.93 -10.37 4.56
CA GLU A 291 6.87 -11.38 4.12
C GLU A 291 6.30 -12.22 2.97
N LYS A 292 7.14 -12.46 1.95
CA LYS A 292 6.70 -13.20 0.76
C LYS A 292 6.39 -14.66 1.09
N GLN A 293 7.19 -15.26 1.96
CA GLN A 293 6.99 -16.60 2.48
C GLN A 293 6.02 -16.55 3.68
N ARG A 294 4.88 -17.25 3.56
CA ARG A 294 3.84 -17.28 4.61
C ARG A 294 4.35 -17.63 5.99
N ASP A 295 5.27 -18.60 6.06
CA ASP A 295 5.80 -19.14 7.32
C ASP A 295 6.67 -18.12 8.10
N ARG A 296 7.11 -17.05 7.44
CA ARG A 296 7.86 -15.96 8.06
C ARG A 296 6.97 -14.83 8.58
N ARG A 297 5.70 -14.80 8.22
CA ARG A 297 4.71 -13.82 8.71
C ARG A 297 4.36 -14.07 10.17
N PHE A 298 3.52 -13.19 10.72
CA PHE A 298 2.82 -13.50 11.98
C PHE A 298 1.90 -14.71 11.77
N ALA A 299 1.76 -15.53 12.81
CA ALA A 299 0.97 -16.75 12.74
C ALA A 299 -0.52 -16.48 12.51
N ASP A 300 -1.01 -15.39 13.07
CA ASP A 300 -2.42 -15.01 13.09
C ASP A 300 -2.59 -13.49 13.29
N PRO A 301 -3.82 -12.95 13.15
CA PRO A 301 -4.11 -11.53 13.40
C PRO A 301 -3.87 -11.07 14.84
N GLU A 302 -3.90 -11.95 15.83
CA GLU A 302 -3.65 -11.59 17.23
C GLU A 302 -2.17 -11.32 17.46
N ALA A 303 -1.29 -12.17 16.90
CA ALA A 303 0.15 -11.96 16.95
C ALA A 303 0.58 -10.68 16.20
N PHE A 304 -0.06 -10.37 15.06
CA PHE A 304 0.12 -9.09 14.38
C PHE A 304 -0.32 -7.90 15.24
N LEU A 305 -1.52 -7.98 15.85
CA LEU A 305 -2.05 -6.93 16.70
C LEU A 305 -1.19 -6.68 17.95
N ALA A 306 -0.66 -7.74 18.56
CA ALA A 306 0.24 -7.62 19.70
C ALA A 306 1.51 -6.83 19.32
N ALA A 307 2.13 -7.17 18.20
CA ALA A 307 3.30 -6.45 17.69
C ALA A 307 2.97 -4.99 17.31
N LEU A 308 1.78 -4.74 16.72
CA LEU A 308 1.32 -3.39 16.40
C LEU A 308 1.11 -2.55 17.67
N ARG A 309 0.52 -3.11 18.71
CA ARG A 309 0.35 -2.44 20.03
C ARG A 309 1.69 -2.06 20.63
N GLU A 310 2.65 -2.97 20.60
CA GLU A 310 4.01 -2.72 21.08
C GLU A 310 4.70 -1.61 20.28
N ALA A 311 4.59 -1.62 18.94
CA ALA A 311 5.17 -0.60 18.08
C ALA A 311 4.53 0.79 18.24
N VAL A 312 3.26 0.87 18.64
CA VAL A 312 2.51 2.12 18.85
C VAL A 312 2.53 2.58 20.31
N ALA A 313 2.84 1.67 21.24
CA ALA A 313 2.92 2.01 22.65
C ALA A 313 3.99 3.10 22.86
N PRO A 314 3.71 4.14 23.65
CA PRO A 314 4.79 4.99 24.12
C PRO A 314 5.76 4.07 24.85
N SER A 315 7.02 4.05 24.46
CA SER A 315 8.07 3.20 25.04
C SER A 315 8.10 3.40 26.57
N ALA A 316 7.32 2.58 27.29
CA ALA A 316 7.25 2.59 28.77
C ALA A 316 8.38 1.75 29.37
N GLY A 317 9.43 1.53 28.65
CA GLY A 317 10.62 0.83 29.07
C GLY A 317 11.77 1.35 28.25
N GLY A 318 12.43 2.36 28.74
CA GLY A 318 13.78 2.80 28.50
C GLY A 318 14.62 2.06 27.46
N VAL A 319 14.29 2.14 26.17
CA VAL A 319 15.28 2.66 25.25
C VAL A 319 15.02 4.16 25.28
N SER A 320 15.86 4.84 26.02
CA SER A 320 16.00 6.28 26.09
C SER A 320 15.48 6.87 24.78
N ASP A 321 14.55 7.84 24.89
CA ASP A 321 14.51 8.96 23.97
C ASP A 321 15.94 9.52 23.99
N ALA A 322 16.82 8.82 23.28
CA ALA A 322 18.14 9.33 22.94
C ALA A 322 17.79 10.56 22.14
N ALA A 323 17.97 11.70 22.77
CA ALA A 323 17.50 12.98 22.31
C ALA A 323 17.80 13.06 20.82
N GLN A 324 16.75 13.05 20.00
CA GLN A 324 16.93 13.31 18.59
C GLN A 324 17.48 14.73 18.50
N THR A 325 18.71 14.83 18.12
CA THR A 325 19.36 16.12 17.94
C THR A 325 19.37 16.45 16.45
N GLN A 326 19.16 17.70 16.13
CA GLN A 326 19.41 18.18 14.79
C GLN A 326 20.94 18.33 14.63
N GLY A 327 21.46 17.77 13.56
CA GLY A 327 22.84 17.87 13.17
C GLY A 327 22.98 17.95 11.66
N LYS A 328 24.21 17.93 11.19
CA LYS A 328 24.49 17.85 9.75
C LYS A 328 25.07 16.48 9.41
N ALA A 329 24.74 16.00 8.23
CA ALA A 329 25.32 14.80 7.68
C ALA A 329 25.78 15.02 6.24
N MET A 330 26.74 14.20 5.82
CA MET A 330 27.11 14.04 4.42
C MET A 330 26.34 12.84 3.85
N ALA A 331 25.95 12.89 2.59
CA ALA A 331 25.39 11.76 1.88
C ALA A 331 26.16 11.50 0.58
N ILE A 332 26.34 10.22 0.26
CA ILE A 332 26.75 9.73 -1.05
C ILE A 332 25.58 8.97 -1.66
N TYR A 333 25.13 9.41 -2.81
CA TYR A 333 24.07 8.76 -3.58
C TYR A 333 24.65 8.19 -4.87
N VAL A 334 24.50 6.90 -5.04
CA VAL A 334 24.88 6.15 -6.24
C VAL A 334 23.63 5.85 -7.04
N ASP A 335 23.58 6.26 -8.31
CA ASP A 335 22.49 6.00 -9.27
C ASP A 335 23.06 5.28 -10.48
N ILE A 336 22.60 4.05 -10.72
CA ILE A 336 23.00 3.23 -11.85
C ILE A 336 21.96 3.32 -12.93
N ARG A 337 22.35 3.75 -14.12
CA ARG A 337 21.45 3.85 -15.27
C ARG A 337 21.79 2.80 -16.29
N VAL A 338 20.76 2.16 -16.76
CA VAL A 338 20.81 1.11 -17.77
C VAL A 338 20.26 1.68 -19.09
N PRO A 339 20.82 1.34 -20.25
CA PRO A 339 20.24 1.70 -21.54
C PRO A 339 18.83 1.09 -21.73
N ASP A 340 17.93 1.85 -22.39
CA ASP A 340 16.54 1.44 -22.61
C ASP A 340 16.36 0.20 -23.51
N ASP A 341 17.41 -0.21 -24.22
CA ASP A 341 17.42 -1.31 -25.19
C ASP A 341 18.13 -2.58 -24.70
N ALA A 342 18.52 -2.62 -23.44
CA ALA A 342 19.29 -3.71 -22.89
C ALA A 342 18.41 -4.85 -22.34
N ASP A 343 18.84 -6.10 -22.55
CA ASP A 343 18.07 -7.31 -22.21
C ASP A 343 18.04 -7.57 -20.67
N SER A 344 16.89 -7.94 -20.11
CA SER A 344 16.55 -7.71 -18.69
C SER A 344 17.26 -8.62 -17.67
N ASP A 345 17.64 -9.84 -18.02
CA ASP A 345 18.11 -10.81 -17.00
C ASP A 345 19.63 -10.70 -16.71
N GLU A 346 20.46 -10.41 -17.75
CA GLU A 346 21.92 -10.20 -17.56
C GLU A 346 22.25 -8.89 -16.85
N ILE A 347 21.39 -7.87 -17.03
CA ILE A 347 21.54 -6.54 -16.45
C ILE A 347 21.31 -6.55 -14.94
N LEU A 348 20.32 -7.30 -14.45
CA LEU A 348 19.96 -7.33 -13.04
C LEU A 348 21.13 -7.84 -12.19
N ASP A 349 21.86 -8.85 -12.67
CA ASP A 349 23.02 -9.40 -11.99
C ASP A 349 24.18 -8.40 -11.95
N ASP A 350 24.42 -7.67 -13.05
CA ASP A 350 25.47 -6.67 -13.13
C ASP A 350 25.20 -5.44 -12.24
N VAL A 351 23.95 -4.93 -12.26
CA VAL A 351 23.52 -3.82 -11.39
C VAL A 351 23.59 -4.21 -9.92
N SER A 352 23.14 -5.41 -9.56
CA SER A 352 23.22 -5.91 -8.20
C SER A 352 24.68 -6.01 -7.73
N ALA A 353 25.57 -6.55 -8.56
CA ALA A 353 26.98 -6.68 -8.23
C ALA A 353 27.68 -5.32 -8.06
N VAL A 354 27.27 -4.30 -8.84
CA VAL A 354 27.78 -2.92 -8.68
C VAL A 354 27.29 -2.30 -7.38
N LEU A 355 26.01 -2.47 -7.04
CA LEU A 355 25.45 -1.95 -5.80
C LEU A 355 26.06 -2.63 -4.58
N ASP A 356 26.25 -3.94 -4.61
CA ASP A 356 26.87 -4.70 -3.51
C ASP A 356 28.33 -4.26 -3.28
N ALA A 357 29.08 -4.00 -4.36
CA ALA A 357 30.42 -3.46 -4.26
C ALA A 357 30.45 -2.04 -3.69
N ALA A 358 29.51 -1.18 -4.09
CA ALA A 358 29.35 0.17 -3.57
C ALA A 358 28.95 0.16 -2.09
N GLU A 359 28.02 -0.72 -1.70
CA GLU A 359 27.60 -0.90 -0.31
C GLU A 359 28.76 -1.34 0.57
N SER A 360 29.52 -2.35 0.14
CA SER A 360 30.70 -2.83 0.89
C SER A 360 31.72 -1.73 1.08
N ALA A 361 32.06 -0.98 0.02
CA ALA A 361 33.03 0.09 0.09
C ALA A 361 32.59 1.23 1.04
N LEU A 362 31.31 1.59 1.03
CA LEU A 362 30.76 2.61 1.93
C LEU A 362 30.75 2.13 3.38
N ARG A 363 30.37 0.88 3.65
CA ARG A 363 30.38 0.30 5.00
C ARG A 363 31.79 0.21 5.58
N ASP A 364 32.77 -0.19 4.76
CA ASP A 364 34.17 -0.31 5.16
C ASP A 364 34.79 1.06 5.55
N ASP A 365 34.30 2.13 4.91
CA ASP A 365 34.67 3.52 5.25
C ASP A 365 33.80 4.15 6.34
N GLY A 366 32.93 3.36 6.99
CA GLY A 366 32.10 3.78 8.12
C GLY A 366 30.89 4.62 7.78
N TRP A 367 30.35 4.48 6.54
CA TRP A 367 29.09 5.08 6.14
C TRP A 367 27.91 4.21 6.57
N GLN A 368 26.83 4.84 6.98
CA GLN A 368 25.56 4.17 7.24
C GLN A 368 24.79 4.08 5.91
N VAL A 369 24.45 2.87 5.47
CA VAL A 369 23.60 2.67 4.31
C VAL A 369 22.15 2.88 4.72
N LEU A 370 21.54 3.96 4.23
CA LEU A 370 20.18 4.38 4.58
C LEU A 370 19.13 3.84 3.62
N LEU A 371 19.49 3.67 2.35
CA LEU A 371 18.58 3.20 1.30
C LEU A 371 19.38 2.40 0.26
N GLN A 372 18.82 1.25 -0.13
CA GLN A 372 19.24 0.53 -1.34
C GLN A 372 17.97 0.09 -2.08
N THR A 373 17.90 0.41 -3.37
CA THR A 373 16.82 0.00 -4.26
C THR A 373 17.41 -0.67 -5.49
N GLY A 374 16.58 -1.14 -6.42
CA GLY A 374 17.03 -1.95 -7.56
C GLY A 374 18.22 -1.39 -8.35
N ASN A 375 18.40 -0.06 -8.39
CA ASN A 375 19.50 0.59 -9.12
C ASN A 375 20.13 1.77 -8.37
N THR A 376 19.79 1.99 -7.09
CA THR A 376 20.30 3.13 -6.33
C THR A 376 20.75 2.75 -4.91
N LEU A 377 21.74 3.47 -4.39
CA LEU A 377 22.24 3.32 -3.04
C LEU A 377 22.45 4.70 -2.40
N LEU A 378 22.00 4.89 -1.17
CA LEU A 378 22.25 6.07 -0.36
C LEU A 378 23.02 5.70 0.90
N GLY A 379 24.27 6.15 0.99
CA GLY A 379 25.07 6.13 2.21
C GLY A 379 25.10 7.51 2.87
N ALA A 380 25.12 7.55 4.21
CA ALA A 380 25.28 8.81 4.92
C ALA A 380 26.25 8.67 6.11
N LYS A 381 26.91 9.77 6.48
CA LYS A 381 27.85 9.85 7.58
C LYS A 381 27.65 11.16 8.33
N ILE A 382 27.64 11.10 9.66
CA ILE A 382 27.46 12.29 10.50
C ILE A 382 28.63 13.24 10.30
N LEU A 383 28.33 14.53 10.12
CA LEU A 383 29.33 15.57 9.98
C LEU A 383 29.73 16.09 11.38
N PRO A 384 31.01 16.19 11.69
CA PRO A 384 31.46 16.77 12.95
C PRO A 384 30.96 18.21 13.12
N ALA A 385 30.69 18.60 14.37
CA ALA A 385 30.26 19.97 14.69
C ALA A 385 31.39 21.01 14.56
N ASP A 386 32.65 20.58 14.69
CA ASP A 386 33.79 21.44 14.47
C ASP A 386 34.04 21.70 12.99
N VAL A 387 34.16 22.97 12.61
CA VAL A 387 34.26 23.39 11.20
C VAL A 387 35.48 22.81 10.50
N VAL A 388 36.64 22.74 11.20
CA VAL A 388 37.90 22.22 10.61
C VAL A 388 37.76 20.70 10.41
N ALA A 389 37.20 20.00 11.41
CA ALA A 389 36.95 18.56 11.32
C ALA A 389 35.89 18.25 10.25
N ALA A 390 34.90 19.09 10.11
CA ALA A 390 33.88 18.95 9.07
C ALA A 390 34.46 19.10 7.66
N ALA A 391 35.26 20.12 7.42
CA ALA A 391 35.95 20.32 6.14
C ALA A 391 36.89 19.16 5.79
N ALA A 392 37.62 18.64 6.78
CA ALA A 392 38.45 17.46 6.60
C ALA A 392 37.64 16.21 6.27
N ALA A 393 36.47 16.01 6.93
CA ALA A 393 35.57 14.91 6.67
C ALA A 393 34.96 15.01 5.26
N CYS A 394 34.58 16.21 4.78
CA CYS A 394 34.11 16.42 3.41
C CYS A 394 35.22 16.09 2.38
N SER A 395 36.47 16.44 2.63
CA SER A 395 37.59 16.10 1.74
C SER A 395 37.78 14.58 1.63
N VAL A 396 37.67 13.86 2.75
CA VAL A 396 37.72 12.39 2.77
C VAL A 396 36.52 11.81 2.00
N ALA A 397 35.32 12.32 2.23
CA ALA A 397 34.13 11.87 1.54
C ALA A 397 34.20 12.05 0.01
N GLN A 398 34.80 13.16 -0.43
CA GLN A 398 35.06 13.39 -1.86
C GLN A 398 36.02 12.35 -2.42
N ALA A 399 37.11 12.05 -1.73
CA ALA A 399 38.08 11.03 -2.15
C ALA A 399 37.45 9.63 -2.19
N THR A 400 36.58 9.30 -1.22
CA THR A 400 35.79 8.05 -1.22
C THR A 400 34.91 7.96 -2.45
N ALA A 401 34.18 9.03 -2.81
CA ALA A 401 33.31 9.05 -3.97
C ALA A 401 34.09 9.00 -5.29
N GLU A 402 35.24 9.68 -5.40
CA GLU A 402 36.13 9.60 -6.57
C GLU A 402 36.66 8.17 -6.74
N THR A 403 37.05 7.52 -5.66
CA THR A 403 37.48 6.11 -5.66
C THR A 403 36.35 5.18 -6.07
N LEU A 404 35.14 5.43 -5.58
CA LEU A 404 33.94 4.65 -5.93
C LEU A 404 33.66 4.76 -7.43
N VAL A 405 33.66 5.97 -8.00
CA VAL A 405 33.49 6.19 -9.44
C VAL A 405 34.53 5.44 -10.24
N ALA A 406 35.83 5.53 -9.85
CA ALA A 406 36.91 4.84 -10.54
C ALA A 406 36.76 3.31 -10.47
N THR A 407 36.50 2.77 -9.29
CA THR A 407 36.35 1.32 -9.06
C THR A 407 35.14 0.75 -9.80
N LEU A 408 34.04 1.48 -9.87
CA LEU A 408 32.83 1.06 -10.56
C LEU A 408 32.94 1.22 -12.09
N ALA A 409 33.78 2.16 -12.57
CA ALA A 409 34.07 2.36 -13.98
C ALA A 409 35.08 1.34 -14.56
N GLU A 410 35.99 0.78 -13.74
CA GLU A 410 37.03 -0.17 -14.18
C GLU A 410 36.52 -1.60 -14.43
N ARG A 411 35.21 -1.87 -14.31
CA ARG A 411 34.60 -3.17 -14.66
C ARG A 411 34.46 -3.34 -16.18
N GLU A 412 35.58 -3.54 -16.87
CA GLU A 412 35.69 -3.71 -18.33
C GLU A 412 35.01 -4.99 -18.90
N ASN A 413 34.39 -5.86 -18.07
CA ASN A 413 33.78 -7.12 -18.50
C ASN A 413 32.26 -7.20 -18.26
N ALA A 414 31.59 -6.08 -18.08
CA ALA A 414 30.12 -6.09 -17.99
C ALA A 414 29.52 -6.40 -19.39
N ALA A 415 28.56 -7.32 -19.44
CA ALA A 415 27.84 -7.66 -20.66
C ALA A 415 27.03 -6.47 -21.20
N VAL A 416 26.79 -5.44 -20.37
CA VAL A 416 26.03 -4.23 -20.68
C VAL A 416 26.78 -3.00 -20.16
N GLU A 417 26.80 -1.93 -20.97
CA GLU A 417 27.37 -0.64 -20.62
C GLU A 417 26.45 0.10 -19.64
N VAL A 418 26.64 -0.09 -18.34
CA VAL A 418 25.90 0.64 -17.30
C VAL A 418 26.57 1.96 -16.98
N THR A 419 25.79 3.02 -16.79
CA THR A 419 26.29 4.34 -16.38
C THR A 419 26.14 4.49 -14.88
N VAL A 420 27.25 4.72 -14.18
CA VAL A 420 27.26 4.96 -12.72
C VAL A 420 27.42 6.45 -12.45
N ASN A 421 26.46 7.02 -11.74
CA ASN A 421 26.48 8.40 -11.25
C ASN A 421 26.62 8.41 -9.74
N VAL A 422 27.55 9.19 -9.22
CA VAL A 422 27.74 9.39 -7.77
C VAL A 422 27.52 10.86 -7.45
N SER A 423 26.63 11.14 -6.50
CA SER A 423 26.36 12.50 -6.03
C SER A 423 26.72 12.62 -4.55
N ILE A 424 27.39 13.72 -4.16
CA ILE A 424 27.65 14.03 -2.76
C ILE A 424 26.88 15.28 -2.35
N HIS A 425 26.34 15.23 -1.14
CA HIS A 425 25.57 16.32 -0.55
C HIS A 425 25.83 16.47 0.95
N VAL A 426 25.59 17.67 1.48
CA VAL A 426 25.58 17.97 2.92
C VAL A 426 24.29 18.69 3.24
N ASP A 427 23.54 18.19 4.23
CA ASP A 427 22.28 18.81 4.65
C ASP A 427 21.96 18.47 6.12
N ASP A 428 20.85 19.03 6.60
CA ASP A 428 20.34 18.77 7.93
C ASP A 428 19.90 17.31 8.08
N ALA A 429 20.29 16.70 9.19
CA ALA A 429 19.96 15.33 9.54
C ALA A 429 19.34 15.26 10.94
N ILE A 430 18.44 14.30 11.12
CA ILE A 430 17.93 13.90 12.42
C ILE A 430 18.83 12.77 12.92
N LEU A 431 19.51 13.02 14.03
CA LEU A 431 20.47 12.12 14.62
C LEU A 431 19.89 11.50 15.89
N LYS A 432 20.20 10.22 16.13
CA LYS A 432 19.84 9.48 17.32
C LYS A 432 21.11 8.92 17.94
N GLY A 433 21.20 8.95 19.27
CA GLY A 433 22.38 8.46 19.99
C GLY A 433 22.45 9.02 21.41
N GLY A 434 23.56 8.78 22.12
CA GLY A 434 23.80 9.36 23.45
C GLY A 434 23.92 10.88 23.40
N ALA A 435 23.59 11.55 24.50
CA ALA A 435 23.61 13.02 24.59
C ALA A 435 24.95 13.68 24.27
N SER A 436 26.07 12.91 24.26
CA SER A 436 27.41 13.37 23.95
C SER A 436 27.95 12.95 22.58
N GLU A 437 27.41 11.89 21.97
CA GLU A 437 27.85 11.42 20.66
C GLU A 437 26.67 10.74 19.95
N PRO A 438 26.02 11.42 18.98
CA PRO A 438 25.03 10.77 18.10
C PRO A 438 25.74 9.79 17.16
N ASP A 439 25.19 8.58 17.02
CA ASP A 439 25.82 7.48 16.27
C ASP A 439 24.94 6.97 15.11
N GLU A 440 23.69 7.42 15.01
CA GLU A 440 22.75 6.96 13.99
C GLU A 440 22.04 8.13 13.30
N ILE A 441 21.97 8.09 11.95
CA ILE A 441 21.16 9.02 11.15
C ILE A 441 19.81 8.36 10.91
N VAL A 442 18.73 8.98 11.40
CA VAL A 442 17.39 8.44 11.35
C VAL A 442 16.44 9.19 10.39
N GLY A 443 16.89 10.30 9.81
CA GLY A 443 16.11 11.09 8.87
C GLY A 443 16.67 12.49 8.62
N GLY A 444 15.84 13.39 8.12
CA GLY A 444 16.16 14.78 7.81
C GLY A 444 16.21 15.08 6.32
N ALA A 445 16.54 16.31 5.94
CA ALA A 445 16.64 16.76 4.56
C ALA A 445 17.65 15.94 3.75
N ILE A 446 18.71 15.46 4.41
CA ILE A 446 19.76 14.64 3.81
C ILE A 446 19.23 13.34 3.16
N THR A 447 18.10 12.81 3.63
CA THR A 447 17.48 11.58 3.10
C THR A 447 16.55 11.83 1.92
N THR A 448 16.27 13.09 1.59
CA THR A 448 15.36 13.47 0.49
C THR A 448 16.15 13.70 -0.80
N VAL A 449 16.65 12.61 -1.38
CA VAL A 449 17.56 12.62 -2.55
C VAL A 449 17.03 13.47 -3.72
N THR A 450 15.72 13.43 -3.97
CA THR A 450 15.08 14.18 -5.07
C THR A 450 15.22 15.70 -4.98
N THR A 451 15.58 16.23 -3.82
CA THR A 451 15.74 17.68 -3.62
C THR A 451 17.14 18.19 -3.99
N TRP A 452 18.15 17.32 -4.00
CA TRP A 452 19.54 17.71 -4.16
C TRP A 452 20.34 16.92 -5.20
N ALA A 453 19.92 15.68 -5.54
CA ALA A 453 20.52 14.93 -6.64
C ALA A 453 19.93 15.38 -7.98
N PRO A 454 20.74 15.60 -9.01
CA PRO A 454 20.26 16.06 -10.30
C PRO A 454 19.50 14.96 -11.05
N GLU A 455 18.34 15.31 -11.64
CA GLU A 455 17.55 14.38 -12.49
C GLU A 455 18.32 13.91 -13.72
N LYS A 456 19.28 14.70 -14.22
CA LYS A 456 20.14 14.39 -15.36
C LYS A 456 21.57 14.81 -15.03
N SER A 457 22.30 13.92 -14.38
CA SER A 457 23.76 14.07 -14.27
C SER A 457 24.44 13.48 -15.51
N GLY A 458 25.55 14.12 -15.94
CA GLY A 458 26.49 13.44 -16.82
C GLY A 458 27.16 12.28 -16.06
N VAL A 459 27.83 11.38 -16.78
CA VAL A 459 28.59 10.26 -16.20
C VAL A 459 29.62 10.79 -15.19
N GLY A 460 29.64 10.26 -13.97
CA GLY A 460 30.70 10.53 -13.00
C GLY A 460 30.22 11.12 -11.68
N LEU A 461 31.06 11.96 -11.07
CA LEU A 461 30.86 12.55 -9.76
C LEU A 461 30.18 13.93 -9.83
N TYR A 462 29.11 14.12 -9.09
CA TYR A 462 28.44 15.40 -8.87
C TYR A 462 28.60 15.87 -7.42
N LEU A 463 29.11 17.10 -7.26
CA LEU A 463 29.20 17.79 -5.97
C LEU A 463 28.07 18.80 -5.88
N SER A 464 27.17 18.64 -4.90
CA SER A 464 26.11 19.62 -4.70
C SER A 464 26.65 20.99 -4.27
N PRO A 465 25.94 22.09 -4.53
CA PRO A 465 26.35 23.42 -4.06
C PRO A 465 26.53 23.50 -2.53
N ALA A 466 25.71 22.78 -1.77
CA ALA A 466 25.82 22.71 -0.30
C ALA A 466 27.10 21.99 0.14
N PHE A 467 27.48 20.91 -0.54
CA PHE A 467 28.74 20.21 -0.28
C PHE A 467 29.94 21.09 -0.64
N ALA A 468 29.95 21.71 -1.81
CA ALA A 468 31.04 22.59 -2.24
C ALA A 468 31.25 23.78 -1.28
N ALA A 469 30.18 24.30 -0.69
CA ALA A 469 30.27 25.35 0.33
C ALA A 469 30.83 24.86 1.69
N SER A 470 30.77 23.55 1.96
CA SER A 470 31.24 22.94 3.22
C SER A 470 32.68 22.50 3.17
N THR A 471 33.35 22.56 2.01
CA THR A 471 34.77 22.23 1.81
C THR A 471 35.69 23.46 1.85
N VAL A 472 35.12 24.65 1.94
CA VAL A 472 35.82 25.94 2.08
C VAL A 472 35.75 26.40 3.55
#